data_e11a86c01aca2be5b4980bef874154b8
#
_entry.id   e11a86c01aca2be5b4980bef874154b8
#
_cell.length_a   1.000
_cell.length_b   1.000
_cell.length_c   1.000
_cell.angle_alpha   90.00
_cell.angle_beta   90.00
_cell.angle_gamma   90.00
#
_symmetry.space_group_name_H-M   'P 1'
#
loop_
_entity.id
_entity.type
_entity.pdbx_description
1 polymer ?
#
loop_
_entity_poly.entity_id
_entity_poly.type
_entity_poly.pdbx_seq_one_letter_code
_entity_poly.pdbx_strand_id
1 'polypeptide(L)'
;MTVWSWLKLTVCLWLLRRAVRTLGWLLAAAAALAAWPVSVVVACGYAAAWLRGWPPARLYRAAGWALTVTAVWLVGLQASTPGWLVAPAPGRSWVRGWDQLAPAGLARVFLLLAPLAVPAGLAMAGLVWAWRIYAVTAGIGGWMASAPITFDARQWKRQVRTARGVTAAPGAVPLLARGRKIPVGGTIRAIGHRWHPVFTLPAAACARHVVVVGATGSGKTNLMIRLWAGWFTAALEQARAGRGNRPLLIVLDCKGGRDARVKAGRTRRLLYGAGAGRVAIWPDEARLSLWELPPQDLAVLLYQMIESGTGAAAYYADILQAALTLAVLAPCGPPASTTAFLDRLDAKWLARAWSDGRHPAEAARVQAAARHLPDIQLRFATLLERLGPGLDGPGTLAEADAWYFILEGTREPSVAEAQAMALTELAAHAATARDGEPRAMLLAADDYSAVSSRVPLSNLYERGRSLGIGVQVSAQTWQGLGASEDERYRIAATADGGIFVLYTPHPEPLSRLAGARRVLDTAHRLVGNTWPDEGTTRIQRAPVADPELIRRLDIGQACYIQRGSASFVQIARPKPSPLTLLPPPAVPVVRVPGPRREPDPAPPAWPQASLDDVFGAPR
;
A
#
# COMPACT_ATOMS: atom_id res chain seq x y z
N MET A 1 0.77 65.65 22.59
CA MET A 1 0.27 64.59 23.46
C MET A 1 1.45 63.96 24.17
N THR A 2 1.43 63.99 25.50
CA THR A 2 2.53 63.47 26.32
C THR A 2 2.53 61.93 26.32
N VAL A 3 3.68 61.33 26.51
CA VAL A 3 3.85 59.85 26.57
C VAL A 3 2.86 59.23 27.57
N TRP A 4 2.48 59.94 28.62
CA TRP A 4 1.52 59.54 29.62
C TRP A 4 0.07 59.42 29.08
N SER A 5 -0.34 60.28 28.16
CA SER A 5 -1.66 60.19 27.52
C SER A 5 -1.78 59.00 26.59
N TRP A 6 -0.70 58.65 25.88
CA TRP A 6 -0.64 57.45 25.06
C TRP A 6 -0.67 56.15 25.90
N LEU A 7 0.05 56.11 27.00
CA LEU A 7 0.07 54.97 27.92
C LEU A 7 -1.34 54.71 28.52
N LYS A 8 -2.01 55.79 28.94
CA LYS A 8 -3.40 55.70 29.46
C LYS A 8 -4.38 55.17 28.40
N LEU A 9 -4.27 55.68 27.16
CA LEU A 9 -5.13 55.22 26.07
C LEU A 9 -4.90 53.76 25.72
N THR A 10 -3.66 53.33 25.69
CA THR A 10 -3.30 51.93 25.40
C THR A 10 -3.78 50.98 26.47
N VAL A 11 -3.65 51.36 27.74
CA VAL A 11 -4.14 50.56 28.87
C VAL A 11 -5.67 50.53 28.88
N CYS A 12 -6.35 51.66 28.62
CA CYS A 12 -7.82 51.69 28.51
C CYS A 12 -8.32 50.81 27.35
N LEU A 13 -7.71 50.87 26.19
CA LEU A 13 -8.06 50.03 25.05
C LEU A 13 -7.79 48.53 25.31
N TRP A 14 -6.72 48.23 26.02
CA TRP A 14 -6.42 46.85 26.41
C TRP A 14 -7.45 46.32 27.42
N LEU A 15 -7.81 47.13 28.45
CA LEU A 15 -8.84 46.79 29.43
C LEU A 15 -10.21 46.63 28.74
N LEU A 16 -10.58 47.54 27.85
CA LEU A 16 -11.83 47.47 27.07
C LEU A 16 -11.89 46.20 26.21
N ARG A 17 -10.83 45.88 25.48
CA ARG A 17 -10.74 44.64 24.73
C ARG A 17 -10.86 43.41 25.61
N ARG A 18 -10.28 43.44 26.82
CA ARG A 18 -10.36 42.35 27.78
C ARG A 18 -11.78 42.19 28.32
N ALA A 19 -12.43 43.32 28.68
CA ALA A 19 -13.81 43.36 29.16
C ALA A 19 -14.80 42.86 28.08
N VAL A 20 -14.67 43.31 26.85
CA VAL A 20 -15.49 42.84 25.70
C VAL A 20 -15.32 41.34 25.47
N ARG A 21 -14.11 40.81 25.56
CA ARG A 21 -13.86 39.35 25.44
C ARG A 21 -14.47 38.58 26.61
N THR A 22 -14.30 39.02 27.84
CA THR A 22 -14.89 38.33 28.99
C THR A 22 -16.41 38.37 28.94
N LEU A 23 -17.00 39.50 28.55
CA LEU A 23 -18.44 39.62 28.36
C LEU A 23 -18.93 38.69 27.22
N GLY A 24 -18.22 38.63 26.10
CA GLY A 24 -18.50 37.69 25.01
C GLY A 24 -18.45 36.23 25.44
N TRP A 25 -17.47 35.85 26.26
CA TRP A 25 -17.40 34.50 26.83
C TRP A 25 -18.53 34.21 27.82
N LEU A 26 -18.90 35.17 28.64
CA LEU A 26 -20.00 35.03 29.59
C LEU A 26 -21.35 34.89 28.86
N LEU A 27 -21.57 35.69 27.81
CA LEU A 27 -22.76 35.59 26.96
C LEU A 27 -22.81 34.25 26.22
N ALA A 28 -21.68 33.79 25.67
CA ALA A 28 -21.59 32.50 25.03
C ALA A 28 -21.83 31.34 26.02
N ALA A 29 -21.30 31.42 27.21
CA ALA A 29 -21.54 30.44 28.28
C ALA A 29 -23.00 30.43 28.72
N ALA A 30 -23.63 31.62 28.90
CA ALA A 30 -25.04 31.73 29.22
C ALA A 30 -25.94 31.17 28.10
N ALA A 31 -25.63 31.48 26.84
CA ALA A 31 -26.34 30.91 25.68
C ALA A 31 -26.16 29.39 25.59
N ALA A 32 -24.97 28.89 25.88
CA ALA A 32 -24.71 27.45 25.91
C ALA A 32 -25.43 26.74 27.07
N LEU A 33 -25.57 27.40 28.23
CA LEU A 33 -26.36 26.89 29.35
C LEU A 33 -27.85 26.91 29.04
N ALA A 34 -28.36 27.99 28.42
CA ALA A 34 -29.76 28.08 28.02
C ALA A 34 -30.15 27.06 26.94
N ALA A 35 -29.23 26.79 26.02
CA ALA A 35 -29.42 25.82 24.93
C ALA A 35 -28.63 24.52 25.19
N TRP A 36 -28.48 24.10 26.43
CA TRP A 36 -27.61 22.97 26.80
C TRP A 36 -27.85 21.68 26.00
N PRO A 37 -29.10 21.28 25.61
CA PRO A 37 -29.27 20.06 24.83
C PRO A 37 -28.64 20.18 23.43
N VAL A 38 -28.79 21.35 22.80
CA VAL A 38 -28.16 21.62 21.49
C VAL A 38 -26.65 21.65 21.62
N SER A 39 -26.13 22.31 22.67
CA SER A 39 -24.69 22.44 22.94
C SER A 39 -24.03 21.09 23.17
N VAL A 40 -24.67 20.16 23.87
CA VAL A 40 -24.19 18.81 24.09
C VAL A 40 -24.14 18.04 22.74
N VAL A 41 -25.20 18.14 21.93
CA VAL A 41 -25.22 17.48 20.61
C VAL A 41 -24.15 18.07 19.69
N VAL A 42 -23.95 19.39 19.69
CA VAL A 42 -22.88 20.07 18.94
C VAL A 42 -21.51 19.53 19.35
N ALA A 43 -21.24 19.47 20.66
CA ALA A 43 -19.98 18.99 21.20
C ALA A 43 -19.74 17.51 20.83
N CYS A 44 -20.74 16.66 21.01
CA CYS A 44 -20.67 15.24 20.66
C CYS A 44 -20.51 15.01 19.17
N GLY A 45 -21.29 15.70 18.33
CA GLY A 45 -21.21 15.62 16.88
C GLY A 45 -19.86 16.11 16.35
N TYR A 46 -19.37 17.22 16.87
CA TYR A 46 -18.06 17.76 16.55
C TYR A 46 -16.94 16.82 16.98
N ALA A 47 -16.99 16.31 18.21
CA ALA A 47 -16.00 15.34 18.70
C ALA A 47 -15.99 14.05 17.88
N ALA A 48 -17.17 13.53 17.53
CA ALA A 48 -17.29 12.34 16.68
C ALA A 48 -16.73 12.57 15.27
N ALA A 49 -17.02 13.72 14.66
CA ALA A 49 -16.50 14.09 13.36
C ALA A 49 -14.98 14.25 13.41
N TRP A 50 -14.47 14.87 14.45
CA TRP A 50 -13.06 15.11 14.66
C TRP A 50 -12.27 13.82 14.93
N LEU A 51 -12.78 12.93 15.81
CA LEU A 51 -12.15 11.65 16.15
C LEU A 51 -12.15 10.66 14.96
N ARG A 52 -13.21 10.68 14.17
CA ARG A 52 -13.41 9.74 13.07
C ARG A 52 -13.05 10.31 11.71
N GLY A 53 -12.65 11.57 11.62
CA GLY A 53 -12.34 12.24 10.35
C GLY A 53 -13.54 12.30 9.39
N TRP A 54 -14.76 12.46 9.92
CA TRP A 54 -15.95 12.52 9.09
C TRP A 54 -15.99 13.79 8.25
N PRO A 55 -16.39 13.68 6.96
CA PRO A 55 -16.66 14.87 6.17
C PRO A 55 -17.91 15.58 6.72
N PRO A 56 -18.02 16.93 6.63
CA PRO A 56 -19.19 17.69 7.09
C PRO A 56 -20.51 17.16 6.53
N ALA A 57 -20.51 16.70 5.29
CA ALA A 57 -21.68 16.10 4.63
C ALA A 57 -22.29 14.91 5.39
N ARG A 58 -21.52 14.20 6.22
CA ARG A 58 -22.06 13.12 7.08
C ARG A 58 -22.87 13.67 8.22
N LEU A 59 -22.43 14.76 8.84
CA LEU A 59 -23.17 15.42 9.91
C LEU A 59 -24.49 16.03 9.38
N TYR A 60 -24.46 16.64 8.19
CA TYR A 60 -25.68 17.15 7.54
C TYR A 60 -26.65 16.04 7.17
N ARG A 61 -26.18 14.90 6.67
CA ARG A 61 -27.05 13.73 6.43
C ARG A 61 -27.64 13.18 7.73
N ALA A 62 -26.84 13.07 8.77
CA ALA A 62 -27.33 12.65 10.09
C ALA A 62 -28.35 13.65 10.66
N ALA A 63 -28.12 14.95 10.49
CA ALA A 63 -29.09 15.99 10.87
C ALA A 63 -30.40 15.86 10.07
N GLY A 64 -30.33 15.61 8.77
CA GLY A 64 -31.50 15.35 7.91
C GLY A 64 -32.30 14.13 8.39
N TRP A 65 -31.64 13.00 8.62
CA TRP A 65 -32.29 11.81 9.18
C TRP A 65 -32.91 12.07 10.55
N ALA A 66 -32.18 12.74 11.45
CA ALA A 66 -32.70 13.11 12.76
C ALA A 66 -33.94 14.03 12.63
N LEU A 67 -33.93 14.98 11.70
CA LEU A 67 -35.07 15.85 11.43
C LEU A 67 -36.28 15.05 10.92
N THR A 68 -36.08 14.10 10.00
CA THR A 68 -37.14 13.22 9.50
C THR A 68 -37.75 12.39 10.63
N VAL A 69 -36.91 11.75 11.47
CA VAL A 69 -37.37 10.98 12.62
C VAL A 69 -38.13 11.87 13.61
N THR A 70 -37.63 13.08 13.88
CA THR A 70 -38.29 14.05 14.75
C THR A 70 -39.65 14.49 14.18
N ALA A 71 -39.72 14.74 12.87
CA ALA A 71 -40.98 15.10 12.20
C ALA A 71 -42.01 13.97 12.28
N VAL A 72 -41.60 12.71 12.00
CA VAL A 72 -42.47 11.53 12.13
C VAL A 72 -42.94 11.36 13.56
N TRP A 73 -42.05 11.54 14.55
CA TRP A 73 -42.40 11.46 15.95
C TRP A 73 -43.41 12.54 16.36
N LEU A 74 -43.21 13.81 15.91
CA LEU A 74 -44.13 14.91 16.18
C LEU A 74 -45.51 14.67 15.57
N VAL A 75 -45.55 14.18 14.33
CA VAL A 75 -46.80 13.82 13.66
C VAL A 75 -47.49 12.67 14.38
N GLY A 76 -46.74 11.63 14.78
CA GLY A 76 -47.27 10.53 15.58
C GLY A 76 -47.81 10.98 16.92
N LEU A 77 -47.13 11.91 17.59
CA LEU A 77 -47.55 12.50 18.88
C LEU A 77 -48.83 13.34 18.70
N GLN A 78 -48.92 14.10 17.58
CA GLN A 78 -50.09 14.87 17.23
C GLN A 78 -51.31 13.99 16.91
N ALA A 79 -51.08 12.84 16.27
CA ALA A 79 -52.14 11.87 15.96
C ALA A 79 -52.62 11.08 17.20
N SER A 80 -51.75 10.90 18.22
CA SER A 80 -52.04 10.11 19.41
C SER A 80 -52.49 10.93 20.63
N THR A 81 -52.38 12.29 20.59
CA THR A 81 -52.73 13.16 21.69
C THR A 81 -54.01 13.97 21.41
N PRO A 82 -54.91 14.08 22.39
CA PRO A 82 -56.12 14.90 22.21
C PRO A 82 -55.75 16.34 21.90
N GLY A 83 -56.48 16.97 20.97
CA GLY A 83 -56.21 18.28 20.32
C GLY A 83 -56.00 19.51 21.22
N TRP A 84 -56.08 19.37 22.53
CA TRP A 84 -55.80 20.46 23.45
C TRP A 84 -54.28 20.75 23.71
N LEU A 85 -53.39 19.89 23.24
CA LEU A 85 -51.94 20.05 23.38
C LEU A 85 -51.29 20.93 22.32
N VAL A 86 -51.93 21.15 21.18
CA VAL A 86 -51.30 21.75 19.98
C VAL A 86 -51.99 23.01 19.48
N ALA A 87 -53.28 23.25 19.84
CA ALA A 87 -53.97 24.44 19.43
C ALA A 87 -54.22 25.39 20.60
N PRO A 88 -53.69 26.63 20.57
CA PRO A 88 -54.21 27.65 21.49
C PRO A 88 -55.70 27.89 21.14
N ALA A 89 -56.56 27.81 22.17
CA ALA A 89 -57.97 28.10 22.00
C ALA A 89 -58.14 29.46 21.28
N PRO A 90 -58.94 29.54 20.20
CA PRO A 90 -59.12 30.78 19.45
C PRO A 90 -59.66 31.85 20.37
N GLY A 91 -58.96 32.99 20.51
CA GLY A 91 -59.39 34.15 21.26
C GLY A 91 -58.55 34.53 22.51
N ARG A 92 -57.52 33.77 22.89
CA ARG A 92 -56.63 34.20 23.98
C ARG A 92 -55.35 34.83 23.44
N SER A 93 -55.10 36.09 23.80
CA SER A 93 -53.86 36.79 23.45
C SER A 93 -52.63 36.05 23.97
N TRP A 94 -51.64 35.93 23.14
CA TRP A 94 -50.33 35.29 23.44
C TRP A 94 -49.70 35.77 24.73
N VAL A 95 -49.98 37.00 25.12
CA VAL A 95 -49.41 37.67 26.33
C VAL A 95 -49.96 37.10 27.66
N ARG A 96 -51.23 36.66 27.71
CA ARG A 96 -51.83 36.09 28.93
C ARG A 96 -51.51 34.60 29.13
N GLY A 97 -50.95 33.93 28.13
CA GLY A 97 -50.56 32.52 28.22
C GLY A 97 -49.24 32.32 28.96
N TRP A 98 -48.40 33.33 29.03
CA TRP A 98 -47.09 33.24 29.70
C TRP A 98 -47.19 33.24 31.21
N ASP A 99 -48.12 33.96 31.79
CA ASP A 99 -48.33 34.03 33.27
C ASP A 99 -48.93 32.75 33.86
N GLN A 100 -49.46 31.86 32.99
CA GLN A 100 -50.02 30.57 33.40
C GLN A 100 -49.15 29.37 33.06
N LEU A 101 -47.93 29.57 32.60
CA LEU A 101 -46.97 28.52 32.42
C LEU A 101 -46.45 28.11 33.80
N ALA A 102 -47.26 27.34 34.53
CA ALA A 102 -46.79 26.57 35.68
C ALA A 102 -45.54 25.79 35.30
N PRO A 103 -44.62 25.48 36.22
CA PRO A 103 -43.39 24.70 35.97
C PRO A 103 -43.63 23.46 35.11
N ALA A 104 -44.80 22.82 35.23
CA ALA A 104 -45.25 21.71 34.41
C ALA A 104 -45.45 22.06 32.92
N GLY A 105 -45.87 23.30 32.61
CA GLY A 105 -46.02 23.75 31.22
C GLY A 105 -44.68 24.00 30.52
N LEU A 106 -43.73 24.58 31.22
CA LEU A 106 -42.37 24.76 30.75
C LEU A 106 -41.68 23.42 30.50
N ALA A 107 -41.87 22.44 31.39
CA ALA A 107 -41.34 21.08 31.21
C ALA A 107 -41.92 20.39 29.93
N ARG A 108 -43.22 20.62 29.65
CA ARG A 108 -43.88 20.09 28.44
C ARG A 108 -43.34 20.74 27.15
N VAL A 109 -43.21 22.07 27.13
CA VAL A 109 -42.60 22.80 26.00
C VAL A 109 -41.17 22.31 25.80
N PHE A 110 -40.43 22.10 26.86
CA PHE A 110 -39.07 21.59 26.80
C PHE A 110 -39.02 20.16 26.23
N LEU A 111 -39.91 19.26 26.68
CA LEU A 111 -40.01 17.89 26.13
C LEU A 111 -40.43 17.87 24.66
N LEU A 112 -41.26 18.80 24.21
CA LEU A 112 -41.62 18.93 22.79
C LEU A 112 -40.49 19.48 21.92
N LEU A 113 -39.67 20.38 22.46
CA LEU A 113 -38.56 20.99 21.73
C LEU A 113 -37.24 20.23 21.84
N ALA A 114 -37.08 19.41 22.88
CA ALA A 114 -35.86 18.63 23.12
C ALA A 114 -35.46 17.73 21.89
N PRO A 115 -36.38 17.05 21.22
CA PRO A 115 -36.02 16.25 20.04
C PRO A 115 -35.46 17.08 18.86
N LEU A 116 -35.87 18.37 18.76
CA LEU A 116 -35.34 19.29 17.75
C LEU A 116 -33.89 19.71 18.05
N ALA A 117 -33.43 19.55 19.29
CA ALA A 117 -32.06 19.80 19.65
C ALA A 117 -31.07 18.89 18.95
N VAL A 118 -31.47 17.66 18.59
CA VAL A 118 -30.59 16.68 17.92
C VAL A 118 -30.29 17.11 16.48
N PRO A 119 -31.27 17.33 15.59
CA PRO A 119 -31.00 17.78 14.23
C PRO A 119 -30.33 19.15 14.20
N ALA A 120 -30.78 20.10 15.03
CA ALA A 120 -30.15 21.42 15.11
C ALA A 120 -28.70 21.35 15.58
N GLY A 121 -28.41 20.55 16.61
CA GLY A 121 -27.07 20.35 17.11
C GLY A 121 -26.13 19.66 16.11
N LEU A 122 -26.62 18.66 15.38
CA LEU A 122 -25.83 17.99 14.34
C LEU A 122 -25.57 18.91 13.14
N ALA A 123 -26.54 19.71 12.74
CA ALA A 123 -26.37 20.70 11.66
C ALA A 123 -25.34 21.77 12.07
N MET A 124 -25.43 22.29 13.30
CA MET A 124 -24.47 23.26 13.86
C MET A 124 -23.07 22.65 14.01
N ALA A 125 -22.95 21.41 14.48
CA ALA A 125 -21.68 20.68 14.52
C ALA A 125 -21.06 20.54 13.13
N GLY A 126 -21.90 20.26 12.11
CA GLY A 126 -21.49 20.22 10.71
C GLY A 126 -20.97 21.57 10.21
N LEU A 127 -21.64 22.66 10.57
CA LEU A 127 -21.25 24.03 10.22
C LEU A 127 -19.92 24.42 10.87
N VAL A 128 -19.77 24.19 12.17
CA VAL A 128 -18.51 24.45 12.90
C VAL A 128 -17.37 23.62 12.36
N TRP A 129 -17.62 22.35 12.01
CA TRP A 129 -16.62 21.47 11.41
C TRP A 129 -16.26 21.89 9.99
N ALA A 130 -17.23 22.24 9.14
CA ALA A 130 -17.00 22.76 7.80
C ALA A 130 -16.23 24.08 7.83
N TRP A 131 -16.61 24.98 8.73
CA TRP A 131 -15.90 26.25 8.95
C TRP A 131 -14.45 26.01 9.36
N ARG A 132 -14.20 25.09 10.27
CA ARG A 132 -12.83 24.76 10.68
C ARG A 132 -12.01 24.19 9.54
N ILE A 133 -12.58 23.29 8.71
CA ILE A 133 -11.90 22.77 7.53
C ILE A 133 -11.63 23.91 6.56
N TYR A 134 -12.61 24.75 6.28
CA TYR A 134 -12.48 25.90 5.41
C TYR A 134 -11.42 26.88 5.91
N ALA A 135 -11.46 27.24 7.19
CA ALA A 135 -10.48 28.13 7.79
C ALA A 135 -9.05 27.60 7.71
N VAL A 136 -8.86 26.28 7.89
CA VAL A 136 -7.56 25.62 7.75
C VAL A 136 -7.11 25.56 6.29
N THR A 137 -8.02 25.25 5.35
CA THR A 137 -7.69 25.11 3.92
C THR A 137 -7.54 26.44 3.22
N ALA A 138 -8.32 27.46 3.60
CA ALA A 138 -8.25 28.81 3.05
C ALA A 138 -7.16 29.70 3.69
N GLY A 139 -6.47 29.20 4.73
CA GLY A 139 -5.47 29.99 5.46
C GLY A 139 -6.07 31.12 6.33
N ILE A 140 -7.42 31.23 6.40
CA ILE A 140 -8.14 32.25 7.17
C ILE A 140 -8.04 31.96 8.69
N GLY A 141 -7.70 30.72 9.04
CA GLY A 141 -7.46 30.33 10.45
C GLY A 141 -6.38 31.19 11.15
N GLY A 142 -5.42 31.72 10.38
CA GLY A 142 -4.48 32.71 10.86
C GLY A 142 -5.13 34.03 11.24
N TRP A 143 -6.13 34.50 10.51
CA TRP A 143 -6.79 35.79 10.78
C TRP A 143 -7.77 35.72 11.95
N MET A 144 -8.50 34.64 12.13
CA MET A 144 -9.40 34.46 13.31
C MET A 144 -8.65 33.94 14.57
N ALA A 145 -7.51 33.29 14.39
CA ALA A 145 -6.61 32.92 15.49
C ALA A 145 -5.67 34.06 15.86
N SER A 146 -5.58 35.11 15.06
CA SER A 146 -4.79 36.29 15.34
C SER A 146 -5.55 37.29 16.18
N ALA A 147 -5.77 36.92 17.39
CA ALA A 147 -5.24 37.78 18.42
C ALA A 147 -3.79 38.10 18.10
N PRO A 148 -3.30 39.36 18.36
CA PRO A 148 -1.98 39.81 17.91
C PRO A 148 -0.99 38.65 17.99
N ILE A 149 -0.24 38.39 16.93
CA ILE A 149 0.71 37.28 16.85
C ILE A 149 1.78 37.57 17.89
N THR A 150 1.41 37.40 19.15
CA THR A 150 2.39 37.20 20.18
C THR A 150 3.02 35.87 19.86
N PHE A 151 4.34 35.86 19.66
CA PHE A 151 5.14 34.65 19.58
C PHE A 151 4.67 33.73 20.71
N ASP A 152 3.75 32.82 20.37
CA ASP A 152 3.26 31.86 21.34
C ASP A 152 4.33 30.77 21.45
N ALA A 153 5.15 30.89 22.49
CA ALA A 153 6.10 29.85 22.86
C ALA A 153 5.45 28.46 22.92
N ARG A 154 4.13 28.43 23.18
CA ARG A 154 3.34 27.18 23.14
C ARG A 154 3.14 26.72 21.69
N GLN A 155 2.85 27.63 20.76
CA GLN A 155 2.69 27.31 19.34
C GLN A 155 4.02 26.83 18.74
N TRP A 156 5.12 27.52 19.05
CA TRP A 156 6.46 27.11 18.65
C TRP A 156 6.86 25.76 19.27
N LYS A 157 6.61 25.54 20.58
CA LYS A 157 6.81 24.24 21.21
C LYS A 157 5.94 23.14 20.58
N ARG A 158 4.73 23.46 20.14
CA ARG A 158 3.87 22.53 19.38
C ARG A 158 4.47 22.21 18.02
N GLN A 159 4.92 23.23 17.27
CA GLN A 159 5.58 23.04 15.98
C GLN A 159 6.88 22.23 16.12
N VAL A 160 7.70 22.52 17.12
CA VAL A 160 8.92 21.77 17.43
C VAL A 160 8.62 20.32 17.83
N ARG A 161 7.56 20.08 18.61
CA ARG A 161 7.11 18.72 18.95
C ARG A 161 6.61 17.97 17.71
N THR A 162 5.87 18.64 16.85
CA THR A 162 5.43 18.12 15.55
C THR A 162 6.63 17.76 14.68
N ALA A 163 7.61 18.67 14.60
CA ALA A 163 8.83 18.43 13.85
C ALA A 163 9.73 17.33 14.46
N ARG A 164 9.55 16.99 15.74
CA ARG A 164 10.27 15.89 16.41
C ARG A 164 9.56 14.54 16.29
N GLY A 165 8.46 14.46 15.53
CA GLY A 165 7.78 13.19 15.31
C GLY A 165 7.22 12.53 16.56
N VAL A 166 6.73 13.33 17.54
CA VAL A 166 6.14 12.77 18.77
C VAL A 166 4.91 11.95 18.42
N THR A 167 5.05 10.66 18.50
CA THR A 167 4.02 9.67 18.21
C THR A 167 3.41 9.17 19.50
N ALA A 168 2.10 9.18 19.56
CA ALA A 168 1.40 8.32 20.50
C ALA A 168 1.40 6.90 19.90
N ALA A 169 1.74 5.91 20.70
CA ALA A 169 1.60 4.53 20.25
C ALA A 169 0.15 4.27 19.84
N PRO A 170 -0.11 3.74 18.66
CA PRO A 170 -1.47 3.39 18.26
C PRO A 170 -2.02 2.38 19.28
N GLY A 171 -3.29 2.50 19.62
CA GLY A 171 -4.01 1.49 20.40
C GLY A 171 -3.88 0.11 19.77
N ALA A 172 -4.44 -0.92 20.39
CA ALA A 172 -4.41 -2.28 19.85
C ALA A 172 -5.02 -2.31 18.43
N VAL A 173 -4.17 -2.53 17.44
CA VAL A 173 -4.56 -2.59 16.03
C VAL A 173 -4.57 -4.07 15.62
N PRO A 174 -5.68 -4.60 15.09
CA PRO A 174 -5.75 -5.97 14.60
C PRO A 174 -4.62 -6.24 13.59
N LEU A 175 -4.06 -7.44 13.61
CA LEU A 175 -3.01 -7.82 12.69
C LEU A 175 -3.55 -8.10 11.28
N LEU A 176 -4.69 -8.79 11.22
CA LEU A 176 -5.32 -9.20 9.97
C LEU A 176 -6.44 -8.25 9.57
N ALA A 177 -6.81 -8.30 8.29
CA ALA A 177 -7.91 -7.52 7.76
C ALA A 177 -9.23 -7.88 8.44
N ARG A 178 -10.11 -6.87 8.55
CA ARG A 178 -11.52 -7.07 8.88
C ARG A 178 -12.34 -6.66 7.66
N GLY A 179 -12.97 -7.64 7.04
CA GLY A 179 -13.63 -7.46 5.77
C GLY A 179 -12.64 -6.95 4.71
N ARG A 180 -12.98 -5.85 4.04
CA ARG A 180 -12.15 -5.28 2.95
C ARG A 180 -11.10 -4.25 3.40
N LYS A 181 -10.82 -4.12 4.71
CA LYS A 181 -9.91 -3.11 5.27
C LYS A 181 -8.74 -3.76 5.95
N ILE A 182 -7.55 -3.37 5.55
CA ILE A 182 -6.27 -3.78 6.16
C ILE A 182 -5.88 -2.76 7.22
N PRO A 183 -5.83 -3.10 8.51
CA PRO A 183 -5.37 -2.19 9.56
C PRO A 183 -3.85 -2.08 9.53
N VAL A 184 -3.34 -0.92 9.15
CA VAL A 184 -1.90 -0.64 9.05
C VAL A 184 -1.35 -0.12 10.37
N GLY A 185 -2.05 0.83 11.00
CA GLY A 185 -1.59 1.48 12.22
C GLY A 185 -2.47 2.64 12.63
N GLY A 186 -1.89 3.61 13.33
CA GLY A 186 -2.56 4.86 13.73
C GLY A 186 -2.08 6.04 12.89
N THR A 187 -2.97 6.98 12.56
CA THR A 187 -2.60 8.23 11.90
C THR A 187 -1.82 9.10 12.87
N ILE A 188 -0.66 9.59 12.45
CA ILE A 188 0.12 10.57 13.19
C ILE A 188 -0.49 11.94 12.93
N ARG A 189 -0.85 12.65 14.00
CA ARG A 189 -1.27 14.04 13.89
C ARG A 189 -0.21 14.94 14.53
N ALA A 190 0.03 16.04 13.89
CA ALA A 190 0.99 17.07 14.29
C ALA A 190 0.70 17.71 15.66
N ILE A 191 -0.45 17.49 16.26
CA ILE A 191 -0.89 18.14 17.49
C ILE A 191 -1.32 17.06 18.48
N GLY A 192 -0.62 16.97 19.59
CA GLY A 192 -0.73 16.14 20.78
C GLY A 192 -2.08 15.56 21.23
N HIS A 193 -2.77 14.87 20.38
CA HIS A 193 -4.01 14.19 20.74
C HIS A 193 -3.74 12.72 21.09
N ARG A 194 -4.21 12.32 22.26
CA ARG A 194 -4.09 10.95 22.79
C ARG A 194 -4.84 9.88 21.97
N TRP A 195 -5.71 10.29 21.03
CA TRP A 195 -6.55 9.40 20.23
C TRP A 195 -6.20 9.54 18.75
N HIS A 196 -5.51 8.53 18.20
CA HIS A 196 -5.21 8.45 16.79
C HIS A 196 -6.20 7.50 16.13
N PRO A 197 -6.97 7.95 15.13
CA PRO A 197 -7.80 7.05 14.36
C PRO A 197 -6.95 5.97 13.69
N VAL A 198 -7.44 4.75 13.70
CA VAL A 198 -6.78 3.63 13.01
C VAL A 198 -6.69 3.96 11.52
N PHE A 199 -5.47 3.92 10.99
CA PHE A 199 -5.25 4.02 9.56
C PHE A 199 -5.48 2.66 8.91
N THR A 200 -6.41 2.59 7.99
CA THR A 200 -6.74 1.37 7.25
C THR A 200 -6.57 1.57 5.77
N LEU A 201 -5.97 0.59 5.09
CA LEU A 201 -5.86 0.52 3.65
C LEU A 201 -6.96 -0.41 3.11
N PRO A 202 -7.72 -0.03 2.07
CA PRO A 202 -8.61 -0.97 1.38
C PRO A 202 -7.79 -2.13 0.79
N ALA A 203 -8.23 -3.38 0.94
CA ALA A 203 -7.52 -4.53 0.36
C ALA A 203 -7.36 -4.41 -1.17
N ALA A 204 -8.35 -3.82 -1.84
CA ALA A 204 -8.28 -3.49 -3.27
C ALA A 204 -7.11 -2.53 -3.64
N ALA A 205 -6.57 -1.76 -2.68
CA ALA A 205 -5.39 -0.93 -2.96
C ALA A 205 -4.16 -1.78 -3.26
N CYS A 206 -4.00 -2.93 -2.58
CA CYS A 206 -2.89 -3.86 -2.85
C CYS A 206 -2.95 -4.45 -4.27
N ALA A 207 -4.15 -4.69 -4.80
CA ALA A 207 -4.35 -5.14 -6.18
C ALA A 207 -4.03 -4.04 -7.23
N ARG A 208 -3.87 -2.78 -6.79
CA ARG A 208 -3.51 -1.63 -7.61
C ARG A 208 -2.07 -1.18 -7.40
N HIS A 209 -1.23 -2.09 -7.01
CA HIS A 209 0.19 -1.94 -6.76
C HIS A 209 0.54 -0.97 -5.62
N VAL A 210 1.48 -1.38 -4.79
CA VAL A 210 1.95 -0.60 -3.63
C VAL A 210 3.48 -0.58 -3.63
N VAL A 211 4.05 0.59 -3.36
CA VAL A 211 5.50 0.78 -3.21
C VAL A 211 5.81 1.14 -1.76
N VAL A 212 6.88 0.56 -1.22
CA VAL A 212 7.38 0.85 0.13
C VAL A 212 8.87 1.21 0.04
N VAL A 213 9.23 2.42 0.42
CA VAL A 213 10.63 2.87 0.41
C VAL A 213 11.07 3.31 1.80
N GLY A 214 12.28 2.94 2.20
CA GLY A 214 12.85 3.37 3.46
C GLY A 214 14.14 2.67 3.81
N ALA A 215 15.00 3.32 4.58
CA ALA A 215 16.31 2.80 4.98
C ALA A 215 16.20 1.47 5.75
N THR A 216 17.32 0.78 5.86
CA THR A 216 17.43 -0.46 6.66
C THR A 216 17.03 -0.18 8.11
N GLY A 217 16.25 -1.07 8.71
CA GLY A 217 15.78 -0.93 10.10
C GLY A 217 14.58 0.02 10.28
N SER A 218 14.13 0.74 9.26
CA SER A 218 12.97 1.67 9.36
C SER A 218 11.62 1.00 9.62
N GLY A 219 11.51 -0.33 9.44
CA GLY A 219 10.28 -1.09 9.70
C GLY A 219 9.53 -1.55 8.46
N LYS A 220 10.14 -1.46 7.26
CA LYS A 220 9.55 -1.91 5.97
C LYS A 220 8.91 -3.29 6.04
N THR A 221 9.67 -4.29 6.46
CA THR A 221 9.21 -5.69 6.51
C THR A 221 7.98 -5.87 7.40
N ASN A 222 7.86 -5.15 8.52
CA ASN A 222 6.66 -5.20 9.35
C ASN A 222 5.43 -4.63 8.62
N LEU A 223 5.62 -3.57 7.84
CA LEU A 223 4.57 -3.01 6.98
C LEU A 223 4.20 -4.01 5.88
N MET A 224 5.19 -4.55 5.17
CA MET A 224 4.98 -5.52 4.09
C MET A 224 4.19 -6.73 4.59
N ILE A 225 4.57 -7.34 5.74
CA ILE A 225 3.84 -8.46 6.34
C ILE A 225 2.37 -8.09 6.60
N ARG A 226 2.08 -6.88 7.10
CA ARG A 226 0.70 -6.42 7.29
C ARG A 226 -0.07 -6.30 5.99
N LEU A 227 0.58 -5.79 4.95
CA LEU A 227 -0.06 -5.57 3.65
C LEU A 227 -0.40 -6.90 2.98
N TRP A 228 0.58 -7.81 2.84
CA TRP A 228 0.31 -9.07 2.14
C TRP A 228 -0.57 -10.03 2.94
N ALA A 229 -0.36 -10.16 4.27
CA ALA A 229 -1.22 -11.01 5.09
C ALA A 229 -2.64 -10.45 5.21
N GLY A 230 -2.77 -9.13 5.29
CA GLY A 230 -4.06 -8.45 5.30
C GLY A 230 -4.80 -8.58 3.97
N TRP A 231 -4.09 -8.42 2.85
CA TRP A 231 -4.67 -8.65 1.52
C TRP A 231 -5.13 -10.11 1.35
N PHE A 232 -4.26 -11.07 1.69
CA PHE A 232 -4.58 -12.50 1.59
C PHE A 232 -5.82 -12.86 2.40
N THR A 233 -5.91 -12.38 3.65
CA THR A 233 -7.07 -12.61 4.51
C THR A 233 -8.35 -12.07 3.86
N ALA A 234 -8.32 -10.83 3.36
CA ALA A 234 -9.48 -10.20 2.74
C ALA A 234 -9.90 -10.91 1.44
N ALA A 235 -8.94 -11.36 0.63
CA ALA A 235 -9.19 -12.10 -0.60
C ALA A 235 -9.75 -13.50 -0.30
N LEU A 236 -9.22 -14.18 0.72
CA LEU A 236 -9.72 -15.49 1.16
C LEU A 236 -11.14 -15.41 1.71
N GLU A 237 -11.48 -14.34 2.46
CA GLU A 237 -12.86 -14.09 2.89
C GLU A 237 -13.82 -13.91 1.71
N GLN A 238 -13.35 -13.24 0.64
CA GLN A 238 -14.15 -13.07 -0.59
C GLN A 238 -14.38 -14.41 -1.29
N ALA A 239 -13.34 -15.23 -1.43
CA ALA A 239 -13.44 -16.57 -2.02
C ALA A 239 -14.39 -17.46 -1.22
N ARG A 240 -14.32 -17.45 0.12
CA ARG A 240 -15.26 -18.19 0.99
C ARG A 240 -16.71 -17.72 0.86
N ALA A 241 -16.90 -16.46 0.51
CA ALA A 241 -18.23 -15.89 0.24
C ALA A 241 -18.72 -16.14 -1.20
N GLY A 242 -18.06 -17.02 -1.96
CA GLY A 242 -18.40 -17.35 -3.35
C GLY A 242 -18.12 -16.22 -4.35
N ARG A 243 -17.24 -15.31 -4.01
CA ARG A 243 -16.85 -14.14 -4.85
C ARG A 243 -15.43 -14.32 -5.36
N GLY A 244 -15.25 -15.20 -6.32
CA GLY A 244 -13.96 -15.50 -6.94
C GLY A 244 -13.23 -16.70 -6.33
N ASN A 245 -12.10 -17.06 -6.95
CA ASN A 245 -11.28 -18.21 -6.58
C ASN A 245 -10.37 -17.92 -5.38
N ARG A 246 -9.83 -18.98 -4.75
CA ARG A 246 -8.85 -18.84 -3.67
C ARG A 246 -7.67 -17.99 -4.12
N PRO A 247 -7.20 -17.03 -3.31
CA PRO A 247 -6.09 -16.15 -3.67
C PRO A 247 -4.76 -16.92 -3.77
N LEU A 248 -3.82 -16.38 -4.52
CA LEU A 248 -2.43 -16.81 -4.55
C LEU A 248 -1.54 -15.66 -4.08
N LEU A 249 -0.79 -15.90 -3.00
CA LEU A 249 0.23 -14.98 -2.50
C LEU A 249 1.62 -15.50 -2.86
N ILE A 250 2.42 -14.66 -3.51
CA ILE A 250 3.83 -14.93 -3.85
C ILE A 250 4.66 -13.89 -3.12
N VAL A 251 5.54 -14.32 -2.20
CA VAL A 251 6.47 -13.44 -1.49
C VAL A 251 7.88 -13.78 -1.91
N LEU A 252 8.60 -12.81 -2.48
CA LEU A 252 10.02 -12.89 -2.80
C LEU A 252 10.80 -12.15 -1.71
N ASP A 253 11.56 -12.85 -0.85
CA ASP A 253 12.55 -12.23 0.02
C ASP A 253 13.88 -12.17 -0.74
N CYS A 254 14.14 -11.02 -1.35
CA CYS A 254 15.28 -10.85 -2.25
C CYS A 254 16.62 -10.77 -1.52
N LYS A 255 16.61 -10.58 -0.21
CA LYS A 255 17.83 -10.49 0.61
C LYS A 255 18.35 -11.84 1.04
N GLY A 256 17.46 -12.74 1.46
CA GLY A 256 17.80 -14.08 1.91
C GLY A 256 18.41 -14.17 3.32
N GLY A 257 19.05 -15.30 3.58
CA GLY A 257 19.76 -15.55 4.83
C GLY A 257 18.86 -16.05 5.98
N ARG A 258 19.44 -16.10 7.20
CA ARG A 258 18.73 -16.62 8.39
C ARG A 258 17.46 -15.83 8.73
N ASP A 259 17.51 -14.52 8.59
CA ASP A 259 16.38 -13.65 8.89
C ASP A 259 15.19 -13.91 7.96
N ALA A 260 15.43 -14.24 6.69
CA ALA A 260 14.40 -14.60 5.72
C ALA A 260 13.64 -15.87 6.16
N ARG A 261 14.33 -16.89 6.69
CA ARG A 261 13.69 -18.10 7.22
C ARG A 261 12.80 -17.81 8.43
N VAL A 262 13.24 -16.93 9.33
CA VAL A 262 12.43 -16.47 10.47
C VAL A 262 11.18 -15.73 10.01
N LYS A 263 11.32 -14.84 9.02
CA LYS A 263 10.20 -14.10 8.41
C LYS A 263 9.23 -15.07 7.70
N ALA A 264 9.75 -16.04 6.95
CA ALA A 264 8.96 -17.07 6.27
C ALA A 264 8.12 -17.87 7.27
N GLY A 265 8.74 -18.37 8.35
CA GLY A 265 8.05 -19.08 9.41
C GLY A 265 6.97 -18.23 10.12
N ARG A 266 7.23 -16.94 10.30
CA ARG A 266 6.25 -16.00 10.85
C ARG A 266 5.08 -15.77 9.88
N THR A 267 5.36 -15.50 8.61
CA THR A 267 4.35 -15.31 7.57
C THR A 267 3.47 -16.55 7.44
N ARG A 268 4.07 -17.73 7.39
CA ARG A 268 3.36 -19.01 7.34
C ARG A 268 2.37 -19.17 8.50
N ARG A 269 2.80 -18.90 9.74
CA ARG A 269 1.90 -18.97 10.91
C ARG A 269 0.72 -18.01 10.82
N LEU A 270 0.97 -16.78 10.34
CA LEU A 270 -0.08 -15.79 10.14
C LEU A 270 -1.10 -16.23 9.08
N LEU A 271 -0.63 -16.76 7.96
CA LEU A 271 -1.50 -17.21 6.86
C LEU A 271 -2.31 -18.44 7.25
N TYR A 272 -1.74 -19.41 7.98
CA TYR A 272 -2.52 -20.51 8.55
C TYR A 272 -3.58 -20.02 9.55
N GLY A 273 -3.24 -19.06 10.40
CA GLY A 273 -4.21 -18.41 11.29
C GLY A 273 -5.33 -17.67 10.54
N ALA A 274 -5.09 -17.23 9.31
CA ALA A 274 -6.10 -16.68 8.41
C ALA A 274 -6.90 -17.75 7.66
N GLY A 275 -6.46 -19.02 7.72
CA GLY A 275 -7.12 -20.17 7.09
C GLY A 275 -6.58 -20.51 5.70
N ALA A 276 -5.30 -20.24 5.44
CA ALA A 276 -4.61 -20.79 4.27
C ALA A 276 -4.60 -22.33 4.34
N GLY A 277 -4.74 -23.00 3.20
CA GLY A 277 -4.65 -24.46 3.12
C GLY A 277 -3.20 -24.93 3.08
N ARG A 278 -2.40 -24.44 2.15
CA ARG A 278 -0.98 -24.77 2.02
C ARG A 278 -0.16 -23.49 1.88
N VAL A 279 0.93 -23.40 2.65
CA VAL A 279 1.94 -22.34 2.55
C VAL A 279 3.29 -23.00 2.37
N ALA A 280 3.90 -22.85 1.22
CA ALA A 280 5.17 -23.47 0.85
C ALA A 280 6.33 -22.49 1.05
N ILE A 281 7.46 -22.98 1.56
CA ILE A 281 8.72 -22.23 1.68
C ILE A 281 9.72 -22.83 0.68
N TRP A 282 10.11 -22.02 -0.29
CA TRP A 282 11.08 -22.38 -1.31
C TRP A 282 12.47 -21.80 -0.96
N PRO A 283 13.57 -22.49 -1.23
CA PRO A 283 13.67 -23.82 -1.83
C PRO A 283 13.64 -24.96 -0.79
N ASP A 284 13.53 -24.65 0.51
CA ASP A 284 13.77 -25.60 1.60
C ASP A 284 12.74 -26.74 1.63
N GLU A 285 11.46 -26.46 1.33
CA GLU A 285 10.33 -27.40 1.50
C GLU A 285 9.65 -27.80 0.18
N ALA A 286 9.86 -27.03 -0.87
CA ALA A 286 9.17 -27.23 -2.14
C ALA A 286 10.06 -26.82 -3.32
N ARG A 287 9.83 -27.42 -4.46
CA ARG A 287 10.52 -27.13 -5.71
C ARG A 287 9.50 -26.87 -6.81
N LEU A 288 9.82 -25.98 -7.74
CA LEU A 288 9.00 -25.65 -8.88
C LEU A 288 9.62 -26.17 -10.17
N SER A 289 8.82 -26.30 -11.21
CA SER A 289 9.30 -26.59 -12.56
C SER A 289 9.43 -25.30 -13.36
N LEU A 290 10.66 -24.93 -13.74
CA LEU A 290 10.92 -23.89 -14.72
C LEU A 290 10.45 -24.32 -16.13
N TRP A 291 10.50 -25.61 -16.39
CA TRP A 291 10.29 -26.27 -17.69
C TRP A 291 8.80 -26.36 -18.09
N GLU A 292 7.89 -25.89 -17.23
CA GLU A 292 6.46 -25.78 -17.54
C GLU A 292 6.09 -24.50 -18.28
N LEU A 293 7.02 -23.56 -18.40
CA LEU A 293 6.80 -22.34 -19.18
C LEU A 293 6.58 -22.65 -20.66
N PRO A 294 5.76 -21.85 -21.36
CA PRO A 294 5.66 -21.95 -22.81
C PRO A 294 7.04 -21.87 -23.47
N PRO A 295 7.32 -22.67 -24.50
CA PRO A 295 8.67 -22.76 -25.06
C PRO A 295 9.27 -21.42 -25.47
N GLN A 296 8.48 -20.50 -26.03
CA GLN A 296 8.93 -19.15 -26.40
C GLN A 296 9.35 -18.33 -25.19
N ASP A 297 8.52 -18.35 -24.13
CA ASP A 297 8.78 -17.59 -22.90
C ASP A 297 10.00 -18.16 -22.17
N LEU A 298 10.12 -19.50 -22.15
CA LEU A 298 11.28 -20.20 -21.60
C LEU A 298 12.59 -19.82 -22.34
N ALA A 299 12.59 -19.77 -23.65
CA ALA A 299 13.77 -19.38 -24.42
C ALA A 299 14.18 -17.93 -24.15
N VAL A 300 13.23 -17.02 -24.08
CA VAL A 300 13.46 -15.61 -23.73
C VAL A 300 13.99 -15.47 -22.30
N LEU A 301 13.39 -16.17 -21.34
CA LEU A 301 13.80 -16.15 -19.95
C LEU A 301 15.24 -16.66 -19.77
N LEU A 302 15.57 -17.82 -20.38
CA LEU A 302 16.92 -18.38 -20.33
C LEU A 302 17.96 -17.40 -20.91
N TYR A 303 17.61 -16.72 -22.02
CA TYR A 303 18.47 -15.68 -22.58
C TYR A 303 18.69 -14.52 -21.60
N GLN A 304 17.65 -14.05 -20.92
CA GLN A 304 17.73 -12.95 -19.95
C GLN A 304 18.51 -13.32 -18.69
N MET A 305 18.51 -14.58 -18.29
CA MET A 305 19.26 -15.05 -17.11
C MET A 305 20.77 -14.95 -17.27
N ILE A 306 21.28 -15.00 -18.50
CA ILE A 306 22.70 -14.83 -18.77
C ILE A 306 23.02 -13.35 -19.00
N GLU A 307 24.08 -12.85 -18.38
CA GLU A 307 24.53 -11.49 -18.60
C GLU A 307 25.02 -11.31 -20.03
N SER A 308 24.36 -10.41 -20.75
CA SER A 308 24.77 -9.99 -22.09
C SER A 308 25.70 -8.79 -21.95
N GLY A 309 26.93 -8.89 -22.43
CA GLY A 309 27.87 -7.77 -22.49
C GLY A 309 27.49 -6.75 -23.57
N THR A 310 28.12 -5.57 -23.57
CA THR A 310 27.96 -4.54 -24.58
C THR A 310 29.10 -4.62 -25.62
N GLY A 311 28.90 -4.07 -26.82
CA GLY A 311 29.91 -4.03 -27.89
C GLY A 311 30.06 -5.35 -28.65
N ALA A 312 31.27 -5.91 -28.76
CA ALA A 312 31.53 -7.19 -29.44
C ALA A 312 30.70 -8.34 -28.85
N ALA A 313 30.25 -8.21 -27.61
CA ALA A 313 29.36 -9.17 -26.97
C ALA A 313 27.94 -9.21 -27.59
N ALA A 314 27.52 -8.19 -28.34
CA ALA A 314 26.22 -8.19 -29.03
C ALA A 314 26.13 -9.29 -30.12
N TYR A 315 27.24 -9.55 -30.82
CA TYR A 315 27.30 -10.64 -31.79
C TYR A 315 27.08 -12.02 -31.12
N TYR A 316 27.67 -12.21 -29.92
CA TYR A 316 27.45 -13.44 -29.16
C TYR A 316 26.04 -13.52 -28.58
N ALA A 317 25.36 -12.40 -28.35
CA ALA A 317 23.99 -12.36 -27.90
C ALA A 317 23.01 -12.97 -28.90
N ASP A 318 23.18 -12.65 -30.21
CA ASP A 318 22.36 -13.23 -31.29
C ASP A 318 22.57 -14.75 -31.41
N ILE A 319 23.83 -15.18 -31.32
CA ILE A 319 24.17 -16.64 -31.37
C ILE A 319 23.59 -17.36 -30.16
N LEU A 320 23.70 -16.76 -28.96
CA LEU A 320 23.13 -17.30 -27.74
C LEU A 320 21.62 -17.44 -27.88
N GLN A 321 20.93 -16.39 -28.33
CA GLN A 321 19.48 -16.41 -28.52
C GLN A 321 19.06 -17.47 -29.55
N ALA A 322 19.79 -17.58 -30.66
CA ALA A 322 19.54 -18.60 -31.67
C ALA A 322 19.73 -20.02 -31.10
N ALA A 323 20.81 -20.27 -30.35
CA ALA A 323 21.08 -21.57 -29.75
C ALA A 323 20.00 -21.98 -28.75
N LEU A 324 19.56 -21.05 -27.90
CA LEU A 324 18.47 -21.29 -26.92
C LEU A 324 17.14 -21.58 -27.63
N THR A 325 16.83 -20.80 -28.66
CA THR A 325 15.61 -21.01 -29.45
C THR A 325 15.63 -22.41 -30.09
N LEU A 326 16.75 -22.83 -30.67
CA LEU A 326 16.89 -24.16 -31.27
C LEU A 326 16.76 -25.29 -30.22
N ALA A 327 17.35 -25.14 -29.05
CA ALA A 327 17.31 -26.16 -28.01
C ALA A 327 15.91 -26.29 -27.36
N VAL A 328 15.21 -25.17 -27.15
CA VAL A 328 13.93 -25.16 -26.48
C VAL A 328 12.76 -25.46 -27.43
N LEU A 329 12.80 -24.96 -28.66
CA LEU A 329 11.75 -25.13 -29.68
C LEU A 329 11.99 -26.33 -30.59
N ALA A 330 12.86 -27.26 -30.20
CA ALA A 330 13.12 -28.45 -30.99
C ALA A 330 11.82 -29.23 -31.28
N PRO A 331 11.71 -29.90 -32.48
CA PRO A 331 10.50 -30.62 -32.89
C PRO A 331 10.03 -31.70 -31.93
N CYS A 332 10.92 -32.23 -31.07
CA CYS A 332 10.59 -33.19 -30.01
C CYS A 332 9.91 -32.58 -28.79
N GLY A 333 9.58 -31.28 -28.80
CA GLY A 333 8.99 -30.56 -27.70
C GLY A 333 10.01 -29.87 -26.76
N PRO A 334 9.57 -29.10 -25.74
CA PRO A 334 10.46 -28.40 -24.82
C PRO A 334 11.24 -29.36 -23.90
N PRO A 335 12.38 -28.94 -23.34
CA PRO A 335 13.10 -29.74 -22.34
C PRO A 335 12.28 -29.92 -21.08
N ALA A 336 12.35 -31.09 -20.44
CA ALA A 336 11.59 -31.40 -19.23
C ALA A 336 12.41 -31.22 -17.95
N SER A 337 13.71 -30.98 -18.02
CA SER A 337 14.62 -30.83 -16.88
C SER A 337 15.88 -30.05 -17.28
N THR A 338 16.63 -29.62 -16.26
CA THR A 338 17.96 -29.02 -16.41
C THR A 338 18.89 -29.91 -17.23
N THR A 339 18.94 -31.22 -16.93
CA THR A 339 19.78 -32.16 -17.63
C THR A 339 19.38 -32.27 -19.10
N ALA A 340 18.07 -32.46 -19.37
CA ALA A 340 17.56 -32.51 -20.74
C ALA A 340 17.87 -31.24 -21.54
N PHE A 341 17.78 -30.06 -20.90
CA PHE A 341 18.14 -28.80 -21.55
C PHE A 341 19.63 -28.72 -21.89
N LEU A 342 20.51 -29.10 -20.94
CA LEU A 342 21.95 -29.09 -21.16
C LEU A 342 22.37 -30.08 -22.28
N ASP A 343 21.75 -31.27 -22.33
CA ASP A 343 22.00 -32.25 -23.37
C ASP A 343 21.62 -31.72 -24.76
N ARG A 344 20.57 -30.88 -24.83
CA ARG A 344 20.12 -30.24 -26.08
C ARG A 344 21.07 -29.16 -26.62
N LEU A 345 21.95 -28.62 -25.76
CA LEU A 345 22.99 -27.68 -26.19
C LEU A 345 24.22 -28.37 -26.83
N ASP A 346 24.16 -29.68 -27.05
CA ASP A 346 25.15 -30.43 -27.82
C ASP A 346 24.91 -30.28 -29.32
N ALA A 347 25.99 -30.04 -30.07
CA ALA A 347 25.91 -29.83 -31.52
C ALA A 347 25.36 -31.04 -32.28
N LYS A 348 25.72 -32.27 -31.84
CA LYS A 348 25.22 -33.51 -32.46
C LYS A 348 23.74 -33.70 -32.17
N TRP A 349 23.32 -33.36 -30.93
CA TRP A 349 21.92 -33.43 -30.59
C TRP A 349 21.08 -32.48 -31.44
N LEU A 350 21.47 -31.19 -31.54
CA LEU A 350 20.76 -30.19 -32.34
C LEU A 350 20.74 -30.57 -33.83
N ALA A 351 21.88 -31.02 -34.37
CA ALA A 351 21.95 -31.43 -35.78
C ALA A 351 20.97 -32.57 -36.09
N ARG A 352 20.83 -33.54 -35.18
CA ARG A 352 19.85 -34.62 -35.34
C ARG A 352 18.42 -34.10 -35.20
N ALA A 353 18.14 -33.29 -34.18
CA ALA A 353 16.78 -32.78 -33.89
C ALA A 353 16.20 -31.97 -35.07
N TRP A 354 17.04 -31.31 -35.86
CA TRP A 354 16.65 -30.47 -36.99
C TRP A 354 16.99 -31.03 -38.35
N SER A 355 17.29 -32.35 -38.45
CA SER A 355 17.71 -33.02 -39.70
C SER A 355 16.57 -33.54 -40.57
N ASP A 356 15.31 -33.33 -40.19
CA ASP A 356 14.13 -33.90 -40.83
C ASP A 356 13.81 -33.31 -42.24
N GLY A 357 14.61 -32.36 -42.72
CA GLY A 357 14.43 -31.70 -44.01
C GLY A 357 13.24 -30.74 -44.09
N ARG A 358 12.42 -30.68 -43.04
CA ARG A 358 11.27 -29.77 -42.95
C ARG A 358 11.65 -28.38 -42.47
N HIS A 359 12.82 -28.25 -41.83
CA HIS A 359 13.31 -27.04 -41.17
C HIS A 359 14.73 -26.65 -41.66
N PRO A 360 14.91 -26.34 -42.95
CA PRO A 360 16.24 -26.07 -43.52
C PRO A 360 16.90 -24.81 -42.95
N ALA A 361 16.09 -23.80 -42.53
CA ALA A 361 16.60 -22.59 -41.94
C ALA A 361 17.17 -22.83 -40.53
N GLU A 362 16.51 -23.68 -39.76
CA GLU A 362 16.94 -24.06 -38.40
C GLU A 362 18.21 -24.94 -38.50
N ALA A 363 18.28 -25.88 -39.44
CA ALA A 363 19.48 -26.68 -39.69
C ALA A 363 20.69 -25.78 -40.02
N ALA A 364 20.52 -24.76 -40.88
CA ALA A 364 21.57 -23.79 -41.16
C ALA A 364 22.00 -22.99 -39.93
N ARG A 365 21.05 -22.59 -39.05
CA ARG A 365 21.35 -21.93 -37.79
C ARG A 365 22.13 -22.84 -36.83
N VAL A 366 21.81 -24.13 -36.78
CA VAL A 366 22.56 -25.11 -35.98
C VAL A 366 24.02 -25.14 -36.43
N GLN A 367 24.29 -25.19 -37.75
CA GLN A 367 25.65 -25.16 -38.28
C GLN A 367 26.39 -23.87 -37.88
N ALA A 368 25.72 -22.72 -37.99
CA ALA A 368 26.30 -21.43 -37.61
C ALA A 368 26.63 -21.34 -36.11
N ALA A 369 25.79 -21.91 -35.23
CA ALA A 369 25.97 -21.90 -33.80
C ALA A 369 26.94 -22.97 -33.29
N ALA A 370 27.18 -24.02 -34.02
CA ALA A 370 27.85 -25.27 -33.58
C ALA A 370 29.17 -25.03 -32.81
N ARG A 371 30.02 -24.13 -33.32
CA ARG A 371 31.32 -23.80 -32.67
C ARG A 371 31.20 -23.09 -31.31
N HIS A 372 30.05 -22.49 -31.01
CA HIS A 372 29.81 -21.71 -29.77
C HIS A 372 29.00 -22.51 -28.74
N LEU A 373 28.39 -23.63 -29.13
CA LEU A 373 27.54 -24.43 -28.24
C LEU A 373 28.28 -24.93 -26.99
N PRO A 374 29.54 -25.39 -27.04
CA PRO A 374 30.25 -25.81 -25.82
C PRO A 374 30.40 -24.71 -24.79
N ASP A 375 30.68 -23.47 -25.23
CA ASP A 375 30.79 -22.31 -24.32
C ASP A 375 29.42 -21.94 -23.74
N ILE A 376 28.37 -22.01 -24.53
CA ILE A 376 26.98 -21.75 -24.10
C ILE A 376 26.56 -22.80 -23.08
N GLN A 377 26.80 -24.08 -23.38
CA GLN A 377 26.50 -25.20 -22.48
C GLN A 377 27.22 -25.06 -21.14
N LEU A 378 28.51 -24.72 -21.15
CA LEU A 378 29.30 -24.53 -19.94
C LEU A 378 28.73 -23.35 -19.09
N ARG A 379 28.37 -22.24 -19.71
CA ARG A 379 27.75 -21.10 -19.02
C ARG A 379 26.46 -21.49 -18.36
N PHE A 380 25.58 -22.22 -19.07
CA PHE A 380 24.31 -22.68 -18.48
C PHE A 380 24.52 -23.75 -17.43
N ALA A 381 25.42 -24.70 -17.62
CA ALA A 381 25.74 -25.68 -16.59
C ALA A 381 26.17 -25.00 -15.29
N THR A 382 27.06 -24.01 -15.37
CA THR A 382 27.52 -23.23 -14.22
C THR A 382 26.37 -22.42 -13.58
N LEU A 383 25.53 -21.76 -14.37
CA LEU A 383 24.40 -20.99 -13.84
C LEU A 383 23.37 -21.90 -13.16
N LEU A 384 22.94 -22.98 -13.84
CA LEU A 384 21.90 -23.89 -13.34
C LEU A 384 22.36 -24.67 -12.11
N GLU A 385 23.65 -25.03 -12.02
CA GLU A 385 24.25 -25.61 -10.82
C GLU A 385 24.13 -24.64 -9.63
N ARG A 386 24.47 -23.36 -9.83
CA ARG A 386 24.36 -22.32 -8.80
C ARG A 386 22.92 -21.99 -8.44
N LEU A 387 21.98 -22.02 -9.39
CA LEU A 387 20.55 -21.87 -9.13
C LEU A 387 20.00 -22.96 -8.21
N GLY A 388 20.63 -24.12 -8.25
CA GLY A 388 20.27 -25.30 -7.48
C GLY A 388 18.96 -25.95 -7.95
N PRO A 389 18.53 -27.02 -7.29
CA PRO A 389 17.38 -27.85 -7.74
C PRO A 389 16.03 -27.21 -7.45
N GLY A 390 15.97 -26.00 -6.95
CA GLY A 390 14.72 -25.33 -6.55
C GLY A 390 13.75 -25.08 -7.71
N LEU A 391 14.29 -24.88 -8.93
CA LEU A 391 13.54 -24.63 -10.16
C LEU A 391 13.47 -25.86 -11.11
N ASP A 392 13.98 -27.00 -10.68
CA ASP A 392 14.02 -28.25 -11.44
C ASP A 392 13.21 -29.35 -10.70
N GLY A 393 12.09 -29.00 -10.14
CA GLY A 393 11.18 -29.90 -9.43
C GLY A 393 9.87 -30.14 -10.18
N PRO A 394 9.00 -30.98 -9.65
CA PRO A 394 7.73 -31.33 -10.29
C PRO A 394 6.58 -30.39 -9.90
N GLY A 395 6.80 -29.40 -9.02
CA GLY A 395 5.73 -28.59 -8.44
C GLY A 395 5.35 -27.40 -9.31
N THR A 396 4.11 -26.94 -9.14
CA THR A 396 3.56 -25.75 -9.77
C THR A 396 3.13 -24.71 -8.74
N LEU A 397 3.00 -23.45 -9.13
CA LEU A 397 2.49 -22.39 -8.25
C LEU A 397 1.04 -22.64 -7.80
N ALA A 398 0.27 -23.45 -8.53
CA ALA A 398 -1.12 -23.75 -8.21
C ALA A 398 -1.28 -24.63 -6.96
N GLU A 399 -0.24 -25.38 -6.55
CA GLU A 399 -0.29 -26.33 -5.44
C GLU A 399 -0.42 -25.70 -4.06
N ALA A 400 -0.18 -24.40 -3.91
CA ALA A 400 -0.28 -23.72 -2.63
C ALA A 400 -1.10 -22.43 -2.73
N ASP A 401 -1.66 -22.00 -1.58
CA ASP A 401 -2.31 -20.69 -1.47
C ASP A 401 -1.30 -19.56 -1.32
N ALA A 402 -0.13 -19.90 -0.77
CA ALA A 402 0.96 -18.94 -0.61
C ALA A 402 2.32 -19.61 -0.77
N TRP A 403 3.22 -18.88 -1.41
CA TRP A 403 4.62 -19.23 -1.60
C TRP A 403 5.51 -18.17 -0.96
N TYR A 404 6.50 -18.60 -0.20
CA TYR A 404 7.54 -17.74 0.33
C TYR A 404 8.90 -18.17 -0.26
N PHE A 405 9.43 -17.36 -1.16
CA PHE A 405 10.69 -17.59 -1.84
C PHE A 405 11.82 -16.89 -1.12
N ILE A 406 12.84 -17.61 -0.72
CA ILE A 406 14.04 -17.10 -0.07
C ILE A 406 15.16 -17.08 -1.10
N LEU A 407 15.48 -15.87 -1.60
CA LEU A 407 16.56 -15.66 -2.55
C LEU A 407 17.83 -15.24 -1.81
N GLU A 408 18.99 -15.71 -2.27
CA GLU A 408 20.27 -15.43 -1.57
C GLU A 408 20.97 -14.16 -2.11
N GLY A 409 20.21 -13.07 -2.33
CA GLY A 409 20.68 -11.84 -2.97
C GLY A 409 21.85 -11.14 -2.28
N THR A 410 22.07 -11.39 -0.99
CA THR A 410 23.24 -10.86 -0.27
C THR A 410 24.51 -11.66 -0.57
N ARG A 411 24.41 -12.97 -0.79
CA ARG A 411 25.56 -13.85 -1.03
C ARG A 411 25.87 -13.99 -2.51
N GLU A 412 24.83 -14.17 -3.32
CA GLU A 412 24.92 -14.43 -4.74
C GLU A 412 23.91 -13.59 -5.53
N PRO A 413 24.18 -12.29 -5.73
CA PRO A 413 23.22 -11.39 -6.37
C PRO A 413 22.77 -11.87 -7.75
N SER A 414 23.69 -12.31 -8.61
CA SER A 414 23.38 -12.77 -9.97
C SER A 414 22.47 -14.02 -9.99
N VAL A 415 22.64 -14.91 -9.03
CA VAL A 415 21.77 -16.09 -8.86
C VAL A 415 20.38 -15.67 -8.40
N ALA A 416 20.31 -14.77 -7.40
CA ALA A 416 19.04 -14.25 -6.90
C ALA A 416 18.27 -13.48 -7.99
N GLU A 417 18.96 -12.72 -8.84
CA GLU A 417 18.37 -12.05 -9.99
C GLU A 417 17.77 -13.06 -10.99
N ALA A 418 18.52 -14.11 -11.35
CA ALA A 418 18.03 -15.15 -12.24
C ALA A 418 16.83 -15.92 -11.63
N GLN A 419 16.89 -16.24 -10.32
CA GLN A 419 15.76 -16.84 -9.60
C GLN A 419 14.55 -15.93 -9.60
N ALA A 420 14.71 -14.63 -9.30
CA ALA A 420 13.64 -13.66 -9.30
C ALA A 420 12.99 -13.49 -10.68
N MET A 421 13.79 -13.46 -11.76
CA MET A 421 13.28 -13.46 -13.14
C MET A 421 12.44 -14.69 -13.43
N ALA A 422 12.93 -15.89 -13.11
CA ALA A 422 12.19 -17.13 -13.30
C ALA A 422 10.87 -17.16 -12.53
N LEU A 423 10.90 -16.76 -11.25
CA LEU A 423 9.71 -16.75 -10.40
C LEU A 423 8.67 -15.70 -10.84
N THR A 424 9.15 -14.57 -11.36
CA THR A 424 8.29 -13.52 -11.90
C THR A 424 7.60 -14.00 -13.19
N GLU A 425 8.32 -14.69 -14.06
CA GLU A 425 7.77 -15.26 -15.30
C GLU A 425 6.80 -16.40 -15.02
N LEU A 426 7.13 -17.31 -14.09
CA LEU A 426 6.22 -18.35 -13.62
C LEU A 426 4.93 -17.75 -13.02
N ALA A 427 5.03 -16.63 -12.30
CA ALA A 427 3.86 -15.93 -11.77
C ALA A 427 3.00 -15.33 -12.89
N ALA A 428 3.62 -14.71 -13.89
CA ALA A 428 2.92 -14.15 -15.05
C ALA A 428 2.24 -15.28 -15.86
N HIS A 429 2.95 -16.37 -16.11
CA HIS A 429 2.39 -17.55 -16.77
C HIS A 429 1.21 -18.14 -15.98
N ALA A 430 1.37 -18.35 -14.68
CA ALA A 430 0.29 -18.84 -13.82
C ALA A 430 -0.92 -17.90 -13.79
N ALA A 431 -0.77 -16.63 -14.08
CA ALA A 431 -1.88 -15.69 -14.21
C ALA A 431 -2.60 -15.79 -15.55
N THR A 432 -1.90 -16.15 -16.63
CA THR A 432 -2.44 -16.22 -17.99
C THR A 432 -2.98 -17.61 -18.36
N ALA A 433 -2.40 -18.68 -17.81
CA ALA A 433 -2.69 -20.09 -18.16
C ALA A 433 -4.04 -20.62 -17.61
N ARG A 434 -5.13 -19.81 -17.63
CA ARG A 434 -6.36 -20.16 -16.91
C ARG A 434 -7.54 -20.42 -17.81
N ASP A 435 -8.08 -21.62 -17.65
CA ASP A 435 -9.46 -21.95 -18.01
C ASP A 435 -10.35 -21.54 -16.82
N GLY A 436 -11.07 -20.41 -16.93
CA GLY A 436 -12.04 -19.98 -15.93
C GLY A 436 -11.80 -18.60 -15.28
N GLU A 437 -12.51 -18.30 -14.16
CA GLU A 437 -12.36 -17.04 -13.46
C GLU A 437 -10.95 -16.81 -12.91
N PRO A 438 -10.35 -15.62 -13.10
CA PRO A 438 -8.98 -15.36 -12.67
C PRO A 438 -8.84 -15.44 -11.14
N ARG A 439 -7.84 -16.19 -10.70
CA ARG A 439 -7.43 -16.26 -9.29
C ARG A 439 -6.77 -14.94 -8.89
N ALA A 440 -7.27 -14.25 -7.88
CA ALA A 440 -6.60 -13.04 -7.38
C ALA A 440 -5.17 -13.38 -6.92
N MET A 441 -4.19 -12.67 -7.46
CA MET A 441 -2.77 -12.91 -7.19
C MET A 441 -2.10 -11.66 -6.63
N LEU A 442 -1.22 -11.84 -5.65
CA LEU A 442 -0.35 -10.79 -5.13
C LEU A 442 1.10 -11.26 -5.15
N LEU A 443 1.94 -10.54 -5.87
CA LEU A 443 3.39 -10.70 -5.86
C LEU A 443 3.99 -9.60 -4.97
N ALA A 444 4.66 -10.00 -3.90
CA ALA A 444 5.30 -9.11 -2.95
C ALA A 444 6.81 -9.33 -2.93
N ALA A 445 7.60 -8.36 -3.38
CA ALA A 445 9.06 -8.41 -3.35
C ALA A 445 9.58 -7.57 -2.17
N ASP A 446 10.11 -8.22 -1.14
CA ASP A 446 10.76 -7.57 0.00
C ASP A 446 12.27 -7.42 -0.26
N ASP A 447 12.82 -6.25 0.07
CA ASP A 447 14.21 -5.87 -0.22
C ASP A 447 14.61 -6.01 -1.71
N TYR A 448 13.70 -5.61 -2.61
CA TYR A 448 13.83 -5.70 -4.08
C TYR A 448 15.12 -5.05 -4.61
N SER A 449 15.68 -4.08 -3.90
CA SER A 449 16.96 -3.44 -4.24
C SER A 449 18.11 -4.43 -4.47
N ALA A 450 17.99 -5.66 -3.95
CA ALA A 450 19.01 -6.70 -4.14
C ALA A 450 19.00 -7.32 -5.54
N VAL A 451 17.90 -7.18 -6.28
CA VAL A 451 17.70 -7.78 -7.61
C VAL A 451 17.21 -6.79 -8.66
N SER A 452 17.03 -5.52 -8.29
CA SER A 452 16.39 -4.49 -9.14
C SER A 452 17.21 -4.10 -10.38
N SER A 453 18.47 -4.49 -10.45
CA SER A 453 19.35 -4.18 -11.58
C SER A 453 18.98 -4.95 -12.86
N ARG A 454 18.39 -6.14 -12.71
CA ARG A 454 18.10 -7.04 -13.84
C ARG A 454 16.67 -7.55 -13.90
N VAL A 455 15.87 -7.36 -12.86
CA VAL A 455 14.49 -7.83 -12.79
C VAL A 455 13.53 -6.65 -12.98
N PRO A 456 13.06 -6.34 -14.19
CA PRO A 456 12.22 -5.17 -14.44
C PRO A 456 10.78 -5.45 -14.02
N LEU A 457 10.41 -5.11 -12.77
CA LEU A 457 9.02 -5.21 -12.32
C LEU A 457 8.09 -4.18 -12.94
N SER A 458 8.62 -3.15 -13.63
CA SER A 458 7.81 -2.10 -14.28
C SER A 458 6.75 -2.67 -15.23
N ASN A 459 7.08 -3.73 -15.99
CA ASN A 459 6.11 -4.40 -16.85
C ASN A 459 4.93 -5.01 -16.09
N LEU A 460 5.18 -5.61 -14.93
CA LEU A 460 4.11 -6.13 -14.06
C LEU A 460 3.32 -5.00 -13.39
N TYR A 461 3.96 -3.88 -13.10
CA TYR A 461 3.26 -2.69 -12.60
C TYR A 461 2.32 -2.10 -13.64
N GLU A 462 2.67 -2.13 -14.92
CA GLU A 462 1.83 -1.61 -16.01
C GLU A 462 0.73 -2.58 -16.43
N ARG A 463 1.04 -3.87 -16.53
CA ARG A 463 0.16 -4.89 -17.11
C ARG A 463 -0.47 -5.84 -16.09
N GLY A 464 0.11 -5.96 -14.90
CA GLY A 464 -0.32 -6.94 -13.90
C GLY A 464 -1.78 -6.83 -13.50
N ARG A 465 -2.33 -5.61 -13.50
CA ARG A 465 -3.74 -5.40 -13.18
C ARG A 465 -4.69 -6.11 -14.16
N SER A 466 -4.40 -6.11 -15.45
CA SER A 466 -5.19 -6.82 -16.46
C SER A 466 -5.08 -8.34 -16.32
N LEU A 467 -3.97 -8.81 -15.77
CA LEU A 467 -3.72 -10.22 -15.45
C LEU A 467 -4.25 -10.64 -14.06
N GLY A 468 -4.87 -9.71 -13.31
CA GLY A 468 -5.31 -9.96 -11.95
C GLY A 468 -4.17 -10.07 -10.91
N ILE A 469 -2.97 -9.57 -11.25
CA ILE A 469 -1.78 -9.56 -10.38
C ILE A 469 -1.65 -8.20 -9.70
N GLY A 470 -1.73 -8.15 -8.37
CA GLY A 470 -1.26 -7.01 -7.59
C GLY A 470 0.24 -7.14 -7.32
N VAL A 471 0.98 -6.04 -7.34
CA VAL A 471 2.41 -6.05 -7.02
C VAL A 471 2.68 -5.16 -5.82
N GLN A 472 3.46 -5.66 -4.87
CA GLN A 472 3.99 -4.89 -3.74
C GLN A 472 5.51 -4.99 -3.76
N VAL A 473 6.18 -3.84 -3.75
CA VAL A 473 7.64 -3.82 -3.74
C VAL A 473 8.15 -3.04 -2.54
N SER A 474 9.19 -3.54 -1.88
CA SER A 474 9.94 -2.77 -0.90
C SER A 474 11.37 -2.53 -1.37
N ALA A 475 11.83 -1.29 -1.25
CA ALA A 475 13.19 -0.88 -1.58
C ALA A 475 13.82 -0.06 -0.44
N GLN A 476 15.16 -0.06 -0.36
CA GLN A 476 15.85 0.70 0.68
C GLN A 476 15.97 2.18 0.32
N THR A 477 16.08 2.49 -0.97
CA THR A 477 16.22 3.84 -1.51
C THR A 477 15.39 3.98 -2.78
N TRP A 478 15.24 5.21 -3.27
CA TRP A 478 14.65 5.47 -4.58
C TRP A 478 15.38 4.73 -5.70
N GLN A 479 16.73 4.71 -5.65
CA GLN A 479 17.57 4.04 -6.63
C GLN A 479 17.36 2.52 -6.66
N GLY A 480 16.99 1.94 -5.53
CA GLY A 480 16.72 0.51 -5.43
C GLY A 480 15.39 0.04 -6.02
N LEU A 481 14.58 0.94 -6.58
CA LEU A 481 13.31 0.59 -7.24
C LEU A 481 13.50 0.12 -8.69
N GLY A 482 14.64 0.39 -9.32
CA GLY A 482 14.88 -0.01 -10.70
C GLY A 482 16.24 0.44 -11.20
N ALA A 483 16.71 -0.16 -12.28
CA ALA A 483 18.01 0.09 -12.89
C ALA A 483 18.13 1.51 -13.46
N SER A 484 17.06 2.05 -14.04
CA SER A 484 17.03 3.38 -14.64
C SER A 484 16.07 4.33 -13.92
N GLU A 485 16.24 5.63 -14.13
CA GLU A 485 15.32 6.65 -13.60
C GLU A 485 13.91 6.49 -14.19
N ASP A 486 13.82 6.16 -15.48
CA ASP A 486 12.55 5.92 -16.17
C ASP A 486 11.80 4.73 -15.54
N GLU A 487 12.47 3.63 -15.28
CA GLU A 487 11.87 2.46 -14.64
C GLU A 487 11.32 2.78 -13.25
N ARG A 488 12.07 3.53 -12.44
CA ARG A 488 11.63 3.97 -11.10
C ARG A 488 10.37 4.82 -11.17
N TYR A 489 10.33 5.76 -12.13
CA TYR A 489 9.13 6.58 -12.34
C TYR A 489 7.95 5.77 -12.87
N ARG A 490 8.16 4.80 -13.75
CA ARG A 490 7.10 3.90 -14.23
C ARG A 490 6.49 3.11 -13.08
N ILE A 491 7.31 2.52 -12.21
CA ILE A 491 6.86 1.81 -11.00
C ILE A 491 6.08 2.75 -10.07
N ALA A 492 6.63 3.94 -9.78
CA ALA A 492 6.00 4.88 -8.86
C ALA A 492 4.71 5.48 -9.41
N ALA A 493 4.64 5.80 -10.72
CA ALA A 493 3.46 6.38 -11.36
C ALA A 493 2.30 5.39 -11.44
N THR A 494 2.59 4.12 -11.59
CA THR A 494 1.57 3.06 -11.67
C THR A 494 1.16 2.49 -10.31
N ALA A 495 1.81 2.89 -9.22
CA ALA A 495 1.47 2.50 -7.84
C ALA A 495 0.19 3.19 -7.32
N ASP A 496 -0.95 2.97 -7.97
CA ASP A 496 -2.26 3.57 -7.59
C ASP A 496 -2.76 3.09 -6.21
N GLY A 497 -2.23 1.99 -5.68
CA GLY A 497 -2.45 1.53 -4.31
C GLY A 497 -1.77 2.42 -3.27
N GLY A 498 -0.83 3.25 -3.68
CA GLY A 498 -0.11 4.22 -2.88
C GLY A 498 1.35 3.86 -2.60
N ILE A 499 2.07 4.87 -2.14
CA ILE A 499 3.49 4.78 -1.82
C ILE A 499 3.67 5.05 -0.33
N PHE A 500 4.30 4.12 0.39
CA PHE A 500 4.72 4.32 1.77
C PHE A 500 6.20 4.72 1.79
N VAL A 501 6.48 5.89 2.31
CA VAL A 501 7.84 6.39 2.51
C VAL A 501 8.16 6.38 3.99
N LEU A 502 9.03 5.47 4.42
CA LEU A 502 9.58 5.43 5.76
C LEU A 502 10.81 6.36 5.80
N TYR A 503 11.51 6.37 6.95
CA TYR A 503 12.76 7.13 7.04
C TYR A 503 13.68 6.84 5.84
N THR A 504 14.10 7.89 5.17
CA THR A 504 15.11 7.87 4.10
C THR A 504 15.87 9.20 4.10
N PRO A 505 17.20 9.18 3.88
CA PRO A 505 17.98 10.42 3.82
C PRO A 505 17.67 11.29 2.58
N HIS A 506 17.14 10.67 1.51
CA HIS A 506 16.83 11.33 0.23
C HIS A 506 15.37 11.15 -0.17
N PRO A 507 14.42 11.82 0.50
CA PRO A 507 12.99 11.67 0.22
C PRO A 507 12.47 12.51 -0.95
N GLU A 508 13.28 13.39 -1.56
CA GLU A 508 12.84 14.39 -2.53
C GLU A 508 12.11 13.79 -3.74
N PRO A 509 12.63 12.76 -4.42
CA PRO A 509 11.93 12.17 -5.58
C PRO A 509 10.54 11.67 -5.20
N LEU A 510 10.41 11.02 -4.04
CA LEU A 510 9.16 10.47 -3.53
C LEU A 510 8.19 11.58 -3.07
N SER A 511 8.72 12.62 -2.42
CA SER A 511 7.94 13.79 -2.00
C SER A 511 7.31 14.52 -3.19
N ARG A 512 8.02 14.63 -4.31
CA ARG A 512 7.51 15.27 -5.55
C ARG A 512 6.28 14.54 -6.10
N LEU A 513 6.17 13.24 -5.94
CA LEU A 513 5.01 12.46 -6.39
C LEU A 513 3.72 12.83 -5.65
N ALA A 514 3.82 13.36 -4.43
CA ALA A 514 2.68 13.88 -3.68
C ALA A 514 2.20 15.25 -4.20
N GLY A 515 3.00 15.91 -5.04
CA GLY A 515 2.70 17.25 -5.52
C GLY A 515 2.90 18.34 -4.47
N ALA A 516 2.42 19.54 -4.81
CA ALA A 516 2.54 20.71 -3.95
C ALA A 516 1.17 21.36 -3.73
N ARG A 517 0.98 21.91 -2.53
CA ARG A 517 -0.19 22.71 -2.16
C ARG A 517 0.17 24.17 -2.01
N ARG A 518 -0.80 25.05 -2.24
CA ARG A 518 -0.64 26.47 -1.92
C ARG A 518 -0.78 26.65 -0.42
N VAL A 519 0.18 27.36 0.18
CA VAL A 519 0.16 27.75 1.59
C VAL A 519 0.40 29.25 1.68
N LEU A 520 -0.22 29.89 2.67
CA LEU A 520 0.08 31.28 3.02
C LEU A 520 1.35 31.26 3.88
N ASP A 521 2.39 31.90 3.37
CA ASP A 521 3.61 32.17 4.12
C ASP A 521 3.56 33.60 4.61
N THR A 522 3.68 33.77 5.94
CA THR A 522 3.68 35.07 6.59
C THR A 522 5.04 35.37 7.15
N ALA A 523 5.71 36.36 6.59
CA ALA A 523 6.95 36.88 7.13
C ALA A 523 6.64 38.10 8.01
N HIS A 524 7.01 38.03 9.29
CA HIS A 524 6.92 39.16 10.21
C HIS A 524 8.34 39.73 10.44
N ARG A 525 8.45 41.05 10.43
CA ARG A 525 9.69 41.71 10.78
C ARG A 525 9.80 41.82 12.30
N LEU A 526 10.88 41.30 12.86
CA LEU A 526 11.20 41.50 14.26
C LEU A 526 11.86 42.87 14.41
N VAL A 527 11.26 43.77 15.19
CA VAL A 527 11.85 45.10 15.52
C VAL A 527 12.09 45.12 17.05
N GLY A 528 13.36 45.08 17.42
CA GLY A 528 13.74 44.91 18.82
C GLY A 528 13.28 43.55 19.34
N ASN A 529 12.61 43.55 20.52
CA ASN A 529 12.11 42.31 21.11
C ASN A 529 10.59 42.15 20.94
N THR A 530 9.96 42.91 20.04
CA THR A 530 8.53 42.93 19.76
C THR A 530 8.26 42.57 18.33
N TRP A 531 7.14 41.87 18.09
CA TRP A 531 6.63 41.59 16.76
C TRP A 531 5.61 42.66 16.40
N PRO A 532 5.92 43.62 15.52
CA PRO A 532 4.92 44.55 15.04
C PRO A 532 3.88 43.81 14.20
N ASP A 533 2.65 44.38 14.16
CA ASP A 533 1.57 43.84 13.32
C ASP A 533 1.85 43.97 11.80
N GLU A 534 3.01 44.48 11.43
CA GLU A 534 3.45 44.61 10.05
C GLU A 534 4.18 43.36 9.59
N GLY A 535 3.63 42.73 8.56
CA GLY A 535 4.19 41.56 7.93
C GLY A 535 3.78 41.44 6.47
N THR A 536 4.52 40.68 5.70
CA THR A 536 4.21 40.36 4.30
C THR A 536 3.61 38.96 4.26
N THR A 537 2.45 38.85 3.64
CA THR A 537 1.83 37.55 3.38
C THR A 537 1.93 37.23 1.89
N ARG A 538 2.49 36.09 1.57
CA ARG A 538 2.60 35.61 0.18
C ARG A 538 2.08 34.18 0.07
N ILE A 539 1.57 33.86 -1.11
CA ILE A 539 1.20 32.49 -1.43
C ILE A 539 2.45 31.75 -1.91
N GLN A 540 2.82 30.71 -1.21
CA GLN A 540 3.93 29.82 -1.61
C GLN A 540 3.38 28.43 -1.98
N ARG A 541 4.16 27.67 -2.74
CA ARG A 541 3.94 26.26 -2.97
C ARG A 541 4.77 25.46 -1.96
N ALA A 542 4.12 24.72 -1.08
CA ALA A 542 4.77 23.78 -0.18
C ALA A 542 4.48 22.35 -0.62
N PRO A 543 5.44 21.42 -0.51
CA PRO A 543 5.19 20.01 -0.82
C PRO A 543 4.08 19.46 0.07
N VAL A 544 3.23 18.59 -0.50
CA VAL A 544 2.17 17.91 0.25
C VAL A 544 2.78 16.91 1.23
N ALA A 545 3.79 16.17 0.81
CA ALA A 545 4.66 15.34 1.64
C ALA A 545 5.96 16.10 1.91
N ASP A 546 6.10 16.70 3.08
CA ASP A 546 7.27 17.48 3.43
C ASP A 546 8.51 16.56 3.55
N PRO A 547 9.57 16.75 2.73
CA PRO A 547 10.77 15.93 2.78
C PRO A 547 11.50 16.03 4.12
N GLU A 548 11.48 17.20 4.78
CA GLU A 548 12.10 17.37 6.10
C GLU A 548 11.39 16.54 7.19
N LEU A 549 10.07 16.39 7.11
CA LEU A 549 9.34 15.54 8.02
C LEU A 549 9.66 14.05 7.76
N ILE A 550 9.82 13.67 6.49
CA ILE A 550 10.17 12.28 6.12
C ILE A 550 11.56 11.92 6.65
N ARG A 551 12.55 12.85 6.57
CA ARG A 551 13.88 12.64 7.14
C ARG A 551 13.91 12.47 8.67
N ARG A 552 12.85 12.90 9.35
CA ARG A 552 12.74 12.85 10.82
C ARG A 552 11.81 11.74 11.32
N LEU A 553 11.36 10.86 10.43
CA LEU A 553 10.52 9.74 10.82
C LEU A 553 11.29 8.77 11.72
N ASP A 554 10.66 8.34 12.79
CA ASP A 554 11.17 7.29 13.67
C ASP A 554 10.89 5.90 13.12
N ILE A 555 11.47 4.89 13.74
CA ILE A 555 11.26 3.49 13.36
C ILE A 555 9.76 3.14 13.39
N GLY A 556 9.27 2.62 12.29
CA GLY A 556 7.87 2.24 12.13
C GLY A 556 6.93 3.40 11.85
N GLN A 557 7.46 4.57 11.51
CA GLN A 557 6.69 5.69 10.96
C GLN A 557 6.81 5.73 9.46
N ALA A 558 5.72 6.12 8.80
CA ALA A 558 5.68 6.26 7.35
C ALA A 558 4.84 7.46 6.92
N CYS A 559 5.22 8.07 5.81
CA CYS A 559 4.38 8.97 5.02
C CYS A 559 3.71 8.14 3.92
N TYR A 560 2.39 8.04 3.93
CA TYR A 560 1.62 7.39 2.88
C TYR A 560 1.17 8.43 1.87
N ILE A 561 1.59 8.25 0.63
CA ILE A 561 1.32 9.13 -0.50
C ILE A 561 0.37 8.43 -1.46
N GLN A 562 -0.75 9.06 -1.77
CA GLN A 562 -1.69 8.57 -2.77
C GLN A 562 -2.47 9.72 -3.40
N ARG A 563 -2.53 9.77 -4.72
CA ARG A 563 -3.36 10.70 -5.50
C ARG A 563 -3.26 12.15 -5.02
N GLY A 564 -2.04 12.66 -4.90
CA GLY A 564 -1.81 14.05 -4.47
C GLY A 564 -2.10 14.34 -3.00
N SER A 565 -2.25 13.32 -2.17
CA SER A 565 -2.41 13.44 -0.71
C SER A 565 -1.28 12.75 0.03
N ALA A 566 -0.97 13.22 1.23
CA ALA A 566 -0.03 12.59 2.13
C ALA A 566 -0.63 12.43 3.53
N SER A 567 -0.37 11.28 4.14
CA SER A 567 -0.79 10.98 5.52
C SER A 567 0.37 10.33 6.27
N PHE A 568 0.69 10.86 7.45
CA PHE A 568 1.69 10.26 8.31
C PHE A 568 1.06 9.19 9.20
N VAL A 569 1.70 8.02 9.26
CA VAL A 569 1.16 6.82 9.89
C VAL A 569 2.22 6.19 10.81
N GLN A 570 1.82 5.84 12.03
CA GLN A 570 2.59 4.92 12.87
C GLN A 570 2.16 3.50 12.55
N ILE A 571 3.07 2.70 12.01
CA ILE A 571 2.83 1.29 11.69
C ILE A 571 2.73 0.52 13.01
N ALA A 572 1.63 -0.18 13.20
CA ALA A 572 1.46 -1.00 14.38
C ALA A 572 2.35 -2.25 14.31
N ARG A 573 3.13 -2.49 15.35
CA ARG A 573 3.89 -3.74 15.47
C ARG A 573 2.91 -4.91 15.54
N PRO A 574 3.13 -5.99 14.77
CA PRO A 574 2.32 -7.18 14.92
C PRO A 574 2.56 -7.76 16.32
N LYS A 575 1.53 -7.76 17.16
CA LYS A 575 1.58 -8.50 18.42
C LYS A 575 1.45 -10.00 18.09
N PRO A 576 2.21 -10.87 18.75
CA PRO A 576 1.98 -12.30 18.63
C PRO A 576 0.55 -12.58 19.09
N SER A 577 -0.30 -13.09 18.19
CA SER A 577 -1.61 -13.61 18.55
C SER A 577 -1.41 -14.96 19.23
N PRO A 578 -2.23 -15.36 20.20
CA PRO A 578 -2.23 -16.74 20.70
C PRO A 578 -2.32 -17.78 19.57
N LEU A 579 -3.05 -17.48 18.50
CA LEU A 579 -3.14 -18.31 17.27
C LEU A 579 -1.81 -18.42 16.51
N THR A 580 -0.88 -17.44 16.66
CA THR A 580 0.45 -17.51 16.06
C THR A 580 1.42 -18.40 16.85
N LEU A 581 1.04 -18.83 18.04
CA LEU A 581 1.82 -19.75 18.89
C LEU A 581 1.41 -21.23 18.68
N LEU A 582 0.25 -21.46 18.04
CA LEU A 582 -0.15 -22.82 17.69
C LEU A 582 0.78 -23.37 16.60
N PRO A 583 1.26 -24.62 16.75
CA PRO A 583 1.96 -25.27 15.66
C PRO A 583 1.03 -25.28 14.43
N PRO A 584 1.60 -25.16 13.21
CA PRO A 584 0.79 -25.29 12.00
C PRO A 584 0.05 -26.65 12.09
N PRO A 585 -1.23 -26.70 11.67
CA PRO A 585 -1.92 -27.97 11.59
C PRO A 585 -1.03 -28.91 10.77
N ALA A 586 -0.88 -30.13 11.25
CA ALA A 586 -0.20 -31.17 10.48
C ALA A 586 -0.95 -31.30 9.15
N VAL A 587 -0.43 -30.66 8.13
CA VAL A 587 -0.98 -30.79 6.79
C VAL A 587 -0.68 -32.22 6.38
N PRO A 588 -1.69 -33.08 6.17
CA PRO A 588 -1.41 -34.35 5.56
C PRO A 588 -0.68 -34.04 4.25
N VAL A 589 0.54 -34.53 4.14
CA VAL A 589 1.27 -34.50 2.87
C VAL A 589 0.48 -35.44 1.96
N VAL A 590 -0.57 -34.92 1.34
CA VAL A 590 -1.16 -35.59 0.19
C VAL A 590 -0.08 -35.49 -0.87
N ARG A 591 0.77 -36.50 -0.90
CA ARG A 591 1.56 -36.79 -2.09
C ARG A 591 0.52 -37.10 -3.15
N VAL A 592 0.06 -36.06 -3.86
CA VAL A 592 -0.56 -36.27 -5.17
C VAL A 592 0.54 -36.98 -5.94
N PRO A 593 0.35 -38.23 -6.38
CA PRO A 593 1.28 -38.82 -7.32
C PRO A 593 1.33 -37.82 -8.50
N GLY A 594 2.44 -37.14 -8.65
CA GLY A 594 2.65 -36.32 -9.85
C GLY A 594 2.36 -37.22 -11.06
N PRO A 595 1.82 -36.68 -12.15
CA PRO A 595 1.72 -37.47 -13.37
C PRO A 595 3.07 -38.14 -13.54
N ARG A 596 3.07 -39.47 -13.64
CA ARG A 596 4.29 -40.22 -13.97
C ARG A 596 4.82 -39.54 -15.21
N ARG A 597 5.85 -38.70 -15.05
CA ARG A 597 6.58 -38.20 -16.23
C ARG A 597 7.15 -39.45 -16.88
N GLU A 598 6.62 -39.76 -18.02
CA GLU A 598 7.31 -40.67 -18.90
C GLU A 598 8.74 -40.13 -19.08
N PRO A 599 9.79 -40.94 -18.95
CA PRO A 599 11.14 -40.52 -19.26
C PRO A 599 11.09 -39.81 -20.61
N ASP A 600 11.80 -38.69 -20.75
CA ASP A 600 11.91 -37.93 -21.99
C ASP A 600 12.04 -38.96 -23.12
N PRO A 601 11.16 -38.96 -24.12
CA PRO A 601 11.19 -40.01 -25.15
C PRO A 601 12.63 -40.11 -25.66
N ALA A 602 13.19 -41.30 -25.58
CA ALA A 602 14.54 -41.51 -26.09
C ALA A 602 14.60 -40.83 -27.46
N PRO A 603 15.64 -40.04 -27.76
CA PRO A 603 15.72 -39.34 -29.01
C PRO A 603 15.41 -40.36 -30.11
N PRO A 604 14.49 -40.06 -31.02
CA PRO A 604 14.08 -41.04 -32.03
C PRO A 604 15.32 -41.71 -32.61
N ALA A 605 15.26 -43.03 -32.83
CA ALA A 605 16.40 -43.77 -33.40
C ALA A 605 16.69 -43.18 -34.78
N TRP A 606 17.54 -42.18 -34.81
CA TRP A 606 17.91 -41.46 -36.01
C TRP A 606 18.87 -42.34 -36.83
N PRO A 607 18.80 -42.29 -38.18
CA PRO A 607 19.82 -42.90 -39.01
C PRO A 607 21.20 -42.39 -38.57
N GLN A 608 22.17 -43.27 -38.43
CA GLN A 608 23.55 -42.92 -38.08
C GLN A 608 24.19 -42.15 -39.26
N ALA A 609 23.84 -40.89 -39.49
CA ALA A 609 24.60 -40.01 -40.35
C ALA A 609 25.90 -39.62 -39.63
N SER A 610 27.04 -39.72 -40.31
CA SER A 610 28.31 -39.30 -39.74
C SER A 610 28.33 -37.77 -39.57
N LEU A 611 29.08 -37.26 -38.60
CA LEU A 611 29.24 -35.80 -38.42
C LEU A 611 29.82 -35.14 -39.67
N ASP A 612 30.66 -35.87 -40.39
CA ASP A 612 31.27 -35.41 -41.61
C ASP A 612 30.24 -35.23 -42.74
N ASP A 613 29.13 -36.00 -42.71
CA ASP A 613 28.02 -35.86 -43.66
C ASP A 613 27.15 -34.62 -43.38
N VAL A 614 27.13 -34.14 -42.11
CA VAL A 614 26.30 -32.98 -41.68
C VAL A 614 27.10 -31.68 -41.72
N PHE A 615 28.38 -31.72 -41.36
CA PHE A 615 29.20 -30.51 -41.19
C PHE A 615 30.27 -30.34 -42.29
N GLY A 616 30.45 -31.30 -43.17
CA GLY A 616 31.51 -31.30 -44.20
C GLY A 616 32.89 -31.48 -43.57
N ALA A 617 33.76 -32.30 -44.19
CA ALA A 617 35.13 -32.48 -43.75
C ALA A 617 35.86 -31.11 -43.70
N PRO A 618 36.68 -30.83 -42.68
CA PRO A 618 37.47 -29.59 -42.65
C PRO A 618 38.46 -29.61 -43.81
N ARG A 619 38.39 -28.58 -44.66
CA ARG A 619 39.40 -28.32 -45.72
C ARG A 619 40.61 -27.65 -45.13
#